data_b2ae686bee7e4f12294b8c10fbb0874d
#
_entry.id   b2ae686bee7e4f12294b8c10fbb0874d
#
_cell.length_a   1.000
_cell.length_b   1.000
_cell.length_c   1.000
_cell.angle_alpha   90.00
_cell.angle_beta   90.00
_cell.angle_gamma   90.00
#
_symmetry.space_group_name_H-M   'P 1'
#
loop_
_entity.id
_entity.type
_entity.pdbx_description
1 polymer ?
#
loop_
_entity_poly.entity_id
_entity_poly.type
_entity_poly.pdbx_seq_one_letter_code
_entity_poly.pdbx_strand_id
1 'polypeptide(L)'
;MNVSFISLGCDKNRVNTEQMMALCRRAGYDVTGETEGADVAVLNTCGFIESAKSEAINSILELAELKKAGKLKKLLVAGCLTQRYREEIRTELPEVDGMLGTGSYTDVASAVAELMEGERPEHFGDIHRTYEDGERMVTTPPYTAFLKIAEGCSNGCAFCIIPKLRGRYRSRSMEALVEEARGLAASGVKELIVIAQDITRYGLDRKDGSTLAKLLDRLCELDFHWIRLHYLYPEAVTDELIETIARQPKILHYLDIPIQHCNDAILKAMRRRNTRAEIEALFAKLRKAMPDVVLRTSLICGLPGEGEAEFEELCHFLREQRIQRAGVFQFSPEEGTLAAAMEGQVDPDTAARRVELVVDLQSRVMDEYNEERLGTVMEVLCEGFDSAEGCYTGRTYADSPDIDGRVLFTAAGVIPAGTFVNVRITGMSDGDLTGEIEE
;
A
#
# COMPACT_ATOMS: atom_id res chain seq x y z
N MET A 1 2.99 -26.95 17.10
CA MET A 1 2.43 -26.96 15.73
C MET A 1 2.89 -25.72 15.03
N ASN A 2 3.53 -25.88 13.87
CA ASN A 2 4.17 -24.81 13.12
C ASN A 2 3.21 -24.26 12.07
N VAL A 3 2.93 -22.97 12.11
CA VAL A 3 2.09 -22.27 11.14
C VAL A 3 2.93 -21.24 10.42
N SER A 4 3.08 -21.39 9.11
CA SER A 4 3.77 -20.41 8.27
C SER A 4 2.80 -19.41 7.66
N PHE A 5 3.29 -18.19 7.41
CA PHE A 5 2.49 -17.12 6.82
C PHE A 5 3.18 -16.52 5.60
N ILE A 6 2.40 -16.37 4.54
CA ILE A 6 2.81 -15.70 3.30
C ILE A 6 1.79 -14.59 3.04
N SER A 7 2.27 -13.36 2.83
CA SER A 7 1.43 -12.20 2.56
C SER A 7 1.68 -11.67 1.17
N LEU A 8 0.68 -11.72 0.33
CA LEU A 8 0.71 -11.14 -1.02
C LEU A 8 -0.08 -9.83 -1.08
N GLY A 9 0.24 -9.02 -2.06
CA GLY A 9 -0.49 -7.81 -2.39
C GLY A 9 -0.07 -6.60 -1.56
N CYS A 10 -1.03 -5.88 -0.98
CA CYS A 10 -0.82 -4.54 -0.43
C CYS A 10 -0.52 -4.51 1.08
N ASP A 11 -0.07 -3.32 1.57
CA ASP A 11 0.21 -3.05 2.98
C ASP A 11 -0.94 -3.40 3.93
N LYS A 12 -2.20 -3.23 3.47
CA LYS A 12 -3.39 -3.58 4.25
C LYS A 12 -3.49 -5.09 4.46
N ASN A 13 -3.11 -5.88 3.44
CA ASN A 13 -3.00 -7.34 3.58
C ASN A 13 -1.88 -7.73 4.54
N ARG A 14 -0.72 -7.06 4.45
CA ARG A 14 0.40 -7.28 5.38
C ARG A 14 -0.04 -7.09 6.83
N VAL A 15 -0.70 -5.96 7.15
CA VAL A 15 -1.22 -5.72 8.50
C VAL A 15 -2.23 -6.79 8.92
N ASN A 16 -3.10 -7.25 8.02
CA ASN A 16 -4.01 -8.37 8.34
C ASN A 16 -3.25 -9.68 8.60
N THR A 17 -2.20 -9.97 7.84
CA THR A 17 -1.33 -11.15 8.09
C THR A 17 -0.66 -11.05 9.45
N GLU A 18 -0.11 -9.91 9.81
CA GLU A 18 0.52 -9.66 11.12
C GLU A 18 -0.45 -9.86 12.30
N GLN A 19 -1.72 -9.47 12.11
CA GLN A 19 -2.79 -9.75 13.08
C GLN A 19 -3.10 -11.25 13.18
N MET A 20 -3.22 -11.94 12.03
CA MET A 20 -3.42 -13.40 12.00
C MET A 20 -2.27 -14.16 12.68
N MET A 21 -1.02 -13.75 12.44
CA MET A 21 0.17 -14.30 13.10
C MET A 21 0.07 -14.17 14.63
N ALA A 22 -0.29 -13.00 15.14
CA ALA A 22 -0.45 -12.77 16.57
C ALA A 22 -1.58 -13.63 17.19
N LEU A 23 -2.70 -13.78 16.46
CA LEU A 23 -3.81 -14.63 16.88
C LEU A 23 -3.40 -16.12 16.98
N CYS A 24 -2.67 -16.62 15.99
CA CYS A 24 -2.13 -17.98 16.01
C CYS A 24 -1.13 -18.18 17.16
N ARG A 25 -0.22 -17.23 17.36
CA ARG A 25 0.73 -17.27 18.48
C ARG A 25 0.04 -17.31 19.84
N ARG A 26 -1.01 -16.48 20.02
CA ARG A 26 -1.83 -16.45 21.25
C ARG A 26 -2.60 -17.76 21.46
N ALA A 27 -2.97 -18.45 20.40
CA ALA A 27 -3.59 -19.78 20.45
C ALA A 27 -2.58 -20.91 20.76
N GLY A 28 -1.28 -20.59 20.90
CA GLY A 28 -0.23 -21.55 21.26
C GLY A 28 0.43 -22.21 20.05
N TYR A 29 0.29 -21.66 18.86
CA TYR A 29 0.97 -22.13 17.66
C TYR A 29 2.34 -21.44 17.49
N ASP A 30 3.32 -22.18 16.98
CA ASP A 30 4.63 -21.63 16.61
C ASP A 30 4.53 -20.98 15.22
N VAL A 31 4.67 -19.67 15.18
CA VAL A 31 4.61 -18.90 13.93
C VAL A 31 6.00 -18.84 13.31
N THR A 32 6.12 -19.25 12.05
CA THR A 32 7.38 -19.28 11.29
C THR A 32 7.24 -18.59 9.93
N GLY A 33 8.36 -18.09 9.40
CA GLY A 33 8.47 -17.64 8.01
C GLY A 33 8.78 -18.76 7.02
N GLU A 34 9.23 -19.94 7.51
CA GLU A 34 9.58 -21.08 6.68
C GLU A 34 8.35 -21.95 6.41
N THR A 35 8.05 -22.18 5.14
CA THR A 35 6.88 -22.97 4.72
C THR A 35 7.21 -24.45 4.64
N GLU A 36 8.43 -24.79 4.26
CA GLU A 36 8.89 -26.17 4.20
C GLU A 36 9.02 -26.74 5.62
N GLY A 37 8.28 -27.80 5.91
CA GLY A 37 8.20 -28.41 7.23
C GLY A 37 7.08 -27.83 8.14
N ALA A 38 6.30 -26.86 7.65
CA ALA A 38 5.16 -26.35 8.39
C ALA A 38 3.99 -27.36 8.44
N ASP A 39 3.21 -27.31 9.52
CA ASP A 39 1.96 -28.08 9.62
C ASP A 39 0.85 -27.41 8.78
N VAL A 40 0.76 -26.08 8.81
CA VAL A 40 -0.19 -25.29 8.04
C VAL A 40 0.53 -24.10 7.43
N ALA A 41 0.33 -23.85 6.13
CA ALA A 41 0.66 -22.59 5.48
C ALA A 41 -0.61 -21.74 5.35
N VAL A 42 -0.55 -20.49 5.82
CA VAL A 42 -1.59 -19.48 5.65
C VAL A 42 -1.13 -18.50 4.58
N LEU A 43 -1.78 -18.53 3.41
CA LEU A 43 -1.50 -17.63 2.30
C LEU A 43 -2.55 -16.53 2.26
N ASN A 44 -2.18 -15.30 2.61
CA ASN A 44 -3.07 -14.14 2.50
C ASN A 44 -2.91 -13.50 1.11
N THR A 45 -3.99 -13.53 0.33
CA THR A 45 -3.98 -13.26 -1.11
C THR A 45 -4.56 -11.91 -1.49
N CYS A 46 -4.12 -11.38 -2.63
CA CYS A 46 -4.74 -10.27 -3.33
C CYS A 46 -5.66 -10.80 -4.46
N GLY A 47 -6.75 -10.10 -4.71
CA GLY A 47 -7.70 -10.41 -5.79
C GLY A 47 -8.21 -9.12 -6.44
N PHE A 48 -7.37 -8.06 -6.43
CA PHE A 48 -7.77 -6.73 -6.89
C PHE A 48 -7.65 -6.56 -8.40
N ILE A 49 -6.53 -6.95 -8.97
CA ILE A 49 -6.24 -6.86 -10.43
C ILE A 49 -5.73 -8.21 -10.94
N GLU A 50 -5.77 -8.41 -12.27
CA GLU A 50 -5.42 -9.67 -12.91
C GLU A 50 -4.01 -10.18 -12.55
N SER A 51 -3.00 -9.30 -12.57
CA SER A 51 -1.63 -9.69 -12.20
C SER A 51 -1.52 -10.21 -10.78
N ALA A 52 -2.22 -9.57 -9.82
CA ALA A 52 -2.23 -10.02 -8.43
C ALA A 52 -3.02 -11.32 -8.22
N LYS A 53 -4.04 -11.59 -9.05
CA LYS A 53 -4.75 -12.88 -9.08
C LYS A 53 -3.82 -13.99 -9.56
N SER A 54 -3.10 -13.73 -10.66
CA SER A 54 -2.14 -14.68 -11.24
C SER A 54 -1.03 -15.01 -10.25
N GLU A 55 -0.46 -14.01 -9.57
CA GLU A 55 0.52 -14.21 -8.49
C GLU A 55 -0.03 -15.11 -7.38
N ALA A 56 -1.25 -14.83 -6.91
CA ALA A 56 -1.86 -15.61 -5.85
C ALA A 56 -2.14 -17.06 -6.26
N ILE A 57 -2.62 -17.30 -7.48
CA ILE A 57 -2.85 -18.65 -8.02
C ILE A 57 -1.52 -19.41 -8.15
N ASN A 58 -0.47 -18.79 -8.69
CA ASN A 58 0.84 -19.39 -8.79
C ASN A 58 1.39 -19.80 -7.42
N SER A 59 1.27 -18.92 -6.42
CA SER A 59 1.68 -19.23 -5.05
C SER A 59 0.88 -20.38 -4.45
N ILE A 60 -0.42 -20.50 -4.72
CA ILE A 60 -1.24 -21.66 -4.31
C ILE A 60 -0.69 -22.94 -4.92
N LEU A 61 -0.37 -22.93 -6.23
CA LEU A 61 0.16 -24.10 -6.93
C LEU A 61 1.55 -24.50 -6.44
N GLU A 62 2.44 -23.55 -6.16
CA GLU A 62 3.75 -23.80 -5.56
C GLU A 62 3.61 -24.47 -4.18
N LEU A 63 2.71 -23.97 -3.34
CA LEU A 63 2.42 -24.59 -2.03
C LEU A 63 1.78 -25.96 -2.16
N ALA A 64 0.97 -26.20 -3.19
CA ALA A 64 0.41 -27.50 -3.50
C ALA A 64 1.52 -28.53 -3.85
N GLU A 65 2.57 -28.12 -4.56
CA GLU A 65 3.71 -28.99 -4.83
C GLU A 65 4.47 -29.36 -3.52
N LEU A 66 4.63 -28.42 -2.58
CA LEU A 66 5.18 -28.74 -1.25
C LEU A 66 4.32 -29.74 -0.50
N LYS A 67 2.99 -29.64 -0.61
CA LYS A 67 2.07 -30.65 -0.03
C LYS A 67 2.25 -32.03 -0.66
N LYS A 68 2.30 -32.13 -1.99
CA LYS A 68 2.53 -33.39 -2.72
C LYS A 68 3.86 -34.03 -2.34
N ALA A 69 4.89 -33.20 -2.11
CA ALA A 69 6.20 -33.63 -1.65
C ALA A 69 6.25 -34.02 -0.16
N GLY A 70 5.15 -33.88 0.60
CA GLY A 70 5.08 -34.15 2.03
C GLY A 70 5.82 -33.13 2.91
N LYS A 71 6.18 -31.97 2.36
CA LYS A 71 6.91 -30.90 3.03
C LYS A 71 5.99 -29.86 3.68
N LEU A 72 4.71 -29.87 3.33
CA LEU A 72 3.64 -29.07 3.91
C LEU A 72 2.42 -29.99 4.13
N LYS A 73 1.72 -29.87 5.27
CA LYS A 73 0.56 -30.75 5.54
C LYS A 73 -0.75 -30.14 5.05
N LYS A 74 -0.99 -28.85 5.33
CA LYS A 74 -2.25 -28.16 5.05
C LYS A 74 -2.02 -26.76 4.47
N LEU A 75 -2.93 -26.32 3.59
CA LEU A 75 -2.95 -25.01 2.98
C LEU A 75 -4.27 -24.28 3.30
N LEU A 76 -4.17 -23.17 4.03
CA LEU A 76 -5.26 -22.24 4.31
C LEU A 76 -5.07 -20.98 3.45
N VAL A 77 -6.02 -20.66 2.60
CA VAL A 77 -5.97 -19.46 1.77
C VAL A 77 -6.91 -18.41 2.34
N ALA A 78 -6.42 -17.18 2.48
CA ALA A 78 -7.17 -16.06 3.04
C ALA A 78 -7.14 -14.85 2.10
N GLY A 79 -7.99 -13.87 2.32
CA GLY A 79 -7.86 -12.55 1.72
C GLY A 79 -8.84 -12.20 0.61
N CYS A 80 -8.41 -11.32 -0.28
CA CYS A 80 -9.28 -10.76 -1.31
C CYS A 80 -9.62 -11.77 -2.41
N LEU A 81 -8.71 -12.68 -2.75
CA LEU A 81 -8.97 -13.70 -3.77
C LEU A 81 -10.07 -14.65 -3.29
N THR A 82 -9.96 -15.19 -2.08
CA THR A 82 -10.98 -16.09 -1.52
C THR A 82 -12.33 -15.40 -1.36
N GLN A 83 -12.32 -14.13 -0.95
CA GLN A 83 -13.55 -13.32 -0.83
C GLN A 83 -14.26 -13.15 -2.17
N ARG A 84 -13.50 -13.09 -3.27
CA ARG A 84 -14.02 -12.81 -4.61
C ARG A 84 -14.41 -14.07 -5.37
N TYR A 85 -13.61 -15.13 -5.26
CA TYR A 85 -13.68 -16.33 -6.09
C TYR A 85 -13.81 -17.62 -5.26
N ARG A 86 -14.68 -17.58 -4.25
CA ARG A 86 -14.89 -18.69 -3.30
C ARG A 86 -15.23 -20.01 -3.99
N GLU A 87 -16.20 -19.99 -4.92
CA GLU A 87 -16.69 -21.19 -5.59
C GLU A 87 -15.68 -21.74 -6.59
N GLU A 88 -15.00 -20.84 -7.33
CA GLU A 88 -13.95 -21.19 -8.28
C GLU A 88 -12.77 -21.85 -7.59
N ILE A 89 -12.30 -21.27 -6.47
CA ILE A 89 -11.21 -21.87 -5.68
C ILE A 89 -11.61 -23.25 -5.15
N ARG A 90 -12.84 -23.39 -4.67
CA ARG A 90 -13.34 -24.68 -4.17
C ARG A 90 -13.32 -25.75 -5.25
N THR A 91 -13.68 -25.42 -6.49
CA THR A 91 -13.85 -26.37 -7.59
C THR A 91 -12.57 -26.61 -8.39
N GLU A 92 -11.78 -25.56 -8.62
CA GLU A 92 -10.65 -25.59 -9.52
C GLU A 92 -9.30 -25.77 -8.81
N LEU A 93 -9.22 -25.46 -7.50
CA LEU A 93 -8.03 -25.58 -6.67
C LEU A 93 -8.26 -26.54 -5.48
N PRO A 94 -8.48 -27.85 -5.75
CA PRO A 94 -8.78 -28.84 -4.69
C PRO A 94 -7.64 -29.02 -3.67
N GLU A 95 -6.44 -28.53 -3.98
CA GLU A 95 -5.27 -28.51 -3.08
C GLU A 95 -5.45 -27.58 -1.87
N VAL A 96 -6.34 -26.58 -1.97
CA VAL A 96 -6.66 -25.68 -0.86
C VAL A 96 -7.50 -26.43 0.16
N ASP A 97 -7.01 -26.57 1.39
CA ASP A 97 -7.67 -27.30 2.47
C ASP A 97 -8.71 -26.45 3.22
N GLY A 98 -8.57 -25.12 3.21
CA GLY A 98 -9.52 -24.21 3.84
C GLY A 98 -9.42 -22.78 3.32
N MET A 99 -10.48 -21.98 3.58
CA MET A 99 -10.56 -20.61 3.08
C MET A 99 -11.07 -19.64 4.15
N LEU A 100 -10.47 -18.43 4.19
CA LEU A 100 -10.95 -17.31 4.97
C LEU A 100 -11.26 -16.12 4.07
N GLY A 101 -12.46 -15.56 4.17
CA GLY A 101 -12.80 -14.28 3.56
C GLY A 101 -12.20 -13.09 4.32
N THR A 102 -12.30 -11.91 3.73
CA THR A 102 -11.79 -10.65 4.33
C THR A 102 -12.52 -10.23 5.61
N GLY A 103 -13.72 -10.78 5.85
CA GLY A 103 -14.47 -10.58 7.10
C GLY A 103 -14.13 -11.56 8.22
N SER A 104 -13.19 -12.50 8.00
CA SER A 104 -12.90 -13.61 8.92
C SER A 104 -11.43 -13.77 9.31
N TYR A 105 -10.61 -12.75 9.19
CA TYR A 105 -9.20 -12.83 9.62
C TYR A 105 -9.05 -13.22 11.11
N THR A 106 -10.01 -12.82 11.93
CA THR A 106 -10.03 -13.16 13.36
C THR A 106 -10.25 -14.65 13.64
N ASP A 107 -10.75 -15.39 12.66
CA ASP A 107 -11.09 -16.80 12.79
C ASP A 107 -9.92 -17.73 12.41
N VAL A 108 -8.74 -17.16 12.10
CA VAL A 108 -7.57 -17.91 11.61
C VAL A 108 -7.16 -19.04 12.54
N ALA A 109 -7.14 -18.80 13.85
CA ALA A 109 -6.71 -19.81 14.82
C ALA A 109 -7.69 -20.99 14.93
N SER A 110 -9.02 -20.75 14.84
CA SER A 110 -10.01 -21.82 14.78
C SER A 110 -9.95 -22.58 13.46
N ALA A 111 -9.80 -21.87 12.33
CA ALA A 111 -9.65 -22.52 11.03
C ALA A 111 -8.41 -23.43 10.97
N VAL A 112 -7.30 -23.01 11.58
CA VAL A 112 -6.10 -23.85 11.70
C VAL A 112 -6.37 -25.10 12.54
N ALA A 113 -7.13 -25.00 13.65
CA ALA A 113 -7.52 -26.14 14.46
C ALA A 113 -8.40 -27.12 13.67
N GLU A 114 -9.46 -26.62 13.02
CA GLU A 114 -10.37 -27.41 12.18
C GLU A 114 -9.65 -28.16 11.05
N LEU A 115 -8.67 -27.51 10.40
CA LEU A 115 -7.81 -28.15 9.39
C LEU A 115 -7.04 -29.35 9.95
N MET A 116 -6.53 -29.21 11.17
CA MET A 116 -5.75 -30.29 11.81
C MET A 116 -6.61 -31.44 12.32
N GLU A 117 -7.90 -31.18 12.56
CA GLU A 117 -8.93 -32.21 12.86
C GLU A 117 -9.42 -32.88 11.56
N GLY A 118 -8.98 -32.44 10.40
CA GLY A 118 -9.33 -33.02 9.09
C GLY A 118 -10.55 -32.39 8.45
N GLU A 119 -11.04 -31.29 8.97
CA GLU A 119 -12.13 -30.51 8.38
C GLU A 119 -11.62 -29.61 7.25
N ARG A 120 -12.55 -29.02 6.50
CA ARG A 120 -12.28 -28.02 5.44
C ARG A 120 -12.99 -26.72 5.79
N PRO A 121 -12.42 -25.88 6.65
CA PRO A 121 -13.05 -24.63 7.08
C PRO A 121 -13.25 -23.65 5.93
N GLU A 122 -14.41 -23.02 5.88
CA GLU A 122 -14.75 -21.94 4.98
C GLU A 122 -15.43 -20.82 5.78
N HIS A 123 -14.65 -19.88 6.28
CA HIS A 123 -15.17 -18.79 7.10
C HIS A 123 -15.27 -17.50 6.28
N PHE A 124 -16.50 -17.06 6.05
CA PHE A 124 -16.83 -15.84 5.32
C PHE A 124 -17.78 -14.97 6.14
N GLY A 125 -17.21 -14.28 7.11
CA GLY A 125 -17.93 -13.37 7.99
C GLY A 125 -18.35 -12.06 7.32
N ASP A 126 -19.06 -11.24 8.06
CA ASP A 126 -19.54 -9.94 7.56
C ASP A 126 -18.38 -8.99 7.31
N ILE A 127 -18.17 -8.64 6.01
CA ILE A 127 -17.16 -7.66 5.58
C ILE A 127 -17.46 -6.24 6.06
N HIS A 128 -18.62 -5.98 6.64
CA HIS A 128 -18.99 -4.69 7.23
C HIS A 128 -18.78 -4.62 8.74
N ARG A 129 -18.34 -5.73 9.35
CA ARG A 129 -18.02 -5.79 10.78
C ARG A 129 -16.92 -4.78 11.11
N THR A 130 -17.07 -4.09 12.25
CA THR A 130 -16.01 -3.25 12.78
C THR A 130 -14.91 -4.14 13.35
N TYR A 131 -13.68 -3.93 12.92
CA TYR A 131 -12.52 -4.60 13.50
C TYR A 131 -12.16 -3.90 14.81
N GLU A 132 -12.17 -4.66 15.89
CA GLU A 132 -11.44 -4.30 17.10
C GLU A 132 -10.05 -4.88 16.94
N ASP A 133 -9.08 -3.97 16.90
CA ASP A 133 -7.71 -4.33 16.61
C ASP A 133 -7.05 -4.95 17.84
N GLY A 134 -6.38 -6.07 17.60
CA GLY A 134 -5.57 -6.76 18.57
C GLY A 134 -4.08 -6.53 18.34
N GLU A 135 -3.27 -7.17 19.15
CA GLU A 135 -1.83 -7.29 18.95
C GLU A 135 -1.52 -7.82 17.55
N ARG A 136 -0.39 -7.40 17.00
CA ARG A 136 0.14 -7.91 15.74
C ARG A 136 1.63 -8.21 15.83
N MET A 137 2.10 -9.13 15.00
CA MET A 137 3.52 -9.44 14.84
C MET A 137 4.03 -8.67 13.62
N VAL A 138 4.73 -7.57 13.84
CA VAL A 138 5.26 -6.72 12.77
C VAL A 138 6.26 -7.51 11.92
N THR A 139 6.08 -7.47 10.59
CA THR A 139 6.90 -8.19 9.59
C THR A 139 7.75 -7.26 8.73
N THR A 140 7.59 -5.96 8.87
CA THR A 140 8.48 -4.96 8.26
C THR A 140 9.80 -4.90 9.00
N PRO A 141 10.85 -4.28 8.42
CA PRO A 141 12.07 -4.00 9.16
C PRO A 141 11.77 -3.27 10.48
N PRO A 142 12.56 -3.49 11.55
CA PRO A 142 12.21 -3.04 12.91
C PRO A 142 12.09 -1.53 13.07
N TYR A 143 12.59 -0.76 12.10
CA TYR A 143 12.55 0.70 12.09
C TYR A 143 11.34 1.29 11.33
N THR A 144 10.55 0.47 10.63
CA THR A 144 9.38 0.91 9.84
C THR A 144 8.15 0.07 10.19
N ALA A 145 6.98 0.69 10.31
CA ALA A 145 5.72 -0.04 10.47
C ALA A 145 4.55 0.68 9.81
N PHE A 146 3.59 -0.08 9.29
CA PHE A 146 2.32 0.44 8.81
C PHE A 146 1.33 0.60 9.96
N LEU A 147 0.56 1.68 9.98
CA LEU A 147 -0.60 1.86 10.85
C LEU A 147 -1.87 1.92 10.00
N LYS A 148 -2.64 0.84 10.01
CA LYS A 148 -3.92 0.78 9.28
C LYS A 148 -5.03 1.42 10.12
N ILE A 149 -5.48 2.63 9.70
CA ILE A 149 -6.41 3.46 10.47
C ILE A 149 -7.88 3.20 10.16
N ALA A 150 -8.16 2.53 9.05
CA ALA A 150 -9.52 2.17 8.63
C ALA A 150 -9.52 0.95 7.72
N GLU A 151 -10.69 0.36 7.50
CA GLU A 151 -10.91 -0.76 6.58
C GLU A 151 -12.09 -0.45 5.65
N GLY A 152 -12.00 -0.95 4.40
CA GLY A 152 -13.03 -0.77 3.38
C GLY A 152 -13.04 0.62 2.74
N CYS A 153 -13.93 0.82 1.76
CA CYS A 153 -14.02 2.07 1.02
C CYS A 153 -15.45 2.35 0.56
N SER A 154 -15.89 3.60 0.70
CA SER A 154 -17.23 4.07 0.27
C SER A 154 -17.18 5.07 -0.88
N ASN A 155 -16.04 5.23 -1.58
CA ASN A 155 -15.90 6.20 -2.67
C ASN A 155 -16.65 5.78 -3.93
N GLY A 156 -16.75 4.47 -4.22
CA GLY A 156 -17.57 3.95 -5.30
C GLY A 156 -17.03 4.23 -6.71
N CYS A 157 -15.70 4.34 -6.87
CA CYS A 157 -15.06 4.48 -8.18
C CYS A 157 -15.49 3.35 -9.13
N ALA A 158 -15.79 3.68 -10.40
CA ALA A 158 -16.38 2.75 -11.35
C ALA A 158 -15.47 1.55 -11.68
N PHE A 159 -14.16 1.71 -11.59
CA PHE A 159 -13.15 0.67 -11.85
C PHE A 159 -12.80 -0.19 -10.64
N CYS A 160 -13.31 0.13 -9.44
CA CYS A 160 -12.79 -0.44 -8.19
C CYS A 160 -13.73 -1.49 -7.59
N ILE A 161 -13.17 -2.66 -7.28
CA ILE A 161 -13.88 -3.78 -6.66
C ILE A 161 -13.81 -3.76 -5.11
N ILE A 162 -13.00 -2.90 -4.51
CA ILE A 162 -12.74 -2.87 -3.06
C ILE A 162 -14.01 -2.83 -2.19
N PRO A 163 -15.06 -2.04 -2.51
CA PRO A 163 -16.27 -2.04 -1.70
C PRO A 163 -16.95 -3.42 -1.59
N LYS A 164 -16.81 -4.25 -2.63
CA LYS A 164 -17.35 -5.62 -2.62
C LYS A 164 -16.45 -6.61 -1.88
N LEU A 165 -15.14 -6.35 -1.83
CA LEU A 165 -14.19 -7.24 -1.18
C LEU A 165 -13.97 -6.91 0.31
N ARG A 166 -13.98 -5.61 0.67
CA ARG A 166 -13.64 -5.14 2.02
C ARG A 166 -14.74 -4.35 2.71
N GLY A 167 -15.90 -4.24 2.04
CA GLY A 167 -17.07 -3.56 2.59
C GLY A 167 -16.97 -2.05 2.59
N ARG A 168 -17.94 -1.41 3.27
CA ARG A 168 -17.96 0.04 3.48
C ARG A 168 -16.78 0.51 4.34
N TYR A 169 -16.47 1.79 4.23
CA TYR A 169 -15.45 2.44 5.05
C TYR A 169 -15.79 2.39 6.55
N ARG A 170 -14.82 2.00 7.36
CA ARG A 170 -14.94 1.89 8.82
C ARG A 170 -13.63 2.34 9.47
N SER A 171 -13.69 3.47 10.19
CA SER A 171 -12.57 4.00 10.97
C SER A 171 -12.39 3.21 12.27
N ARG A 172 -11.14 2.96 12.63
CA ARG A 172 -10.77 2.48 13.96
C ARG A 172 -10.89 3.60 15.00
N SER A 173 -11.01 3.27 16.28
CA SER A 173 -11.02 4.28 17.33
C SER A 173 -9.67 4.99 17.45
N MET A 174 -9.69 6.28 17.75
CA MET A 174 -8.47 7.08 17.90
C MET A 174 -7.61 6.55 19.06
N GLU A 175 -8.25 6.15 20.12
CA GLU A 175 -7.59 5.60 21.32
C GLU A 175 -6.84 4.32 21.00
N ALA A 176 -7.49 3.38 20.29
CA ALA A 176 -6.86 2.11 19.87
C ALA A 176 -5.67 2.35 18.91
N LEU A 177 -5.81 3.30 17.98
CA LEU A 177 -4.73 3.67 17.06
C LEU A 177 -3.53 4.29 17.76
N VAL A 178 -3.77 5.21 18.69
CA VAL A 178 -2.70 5.86 19.47
C VAL A 178 -2.01 4.84 20.38
N GLU A 179 -2.76 3.91 20.97
CA GLU A 179 -2.16 2.86 21.81
C GLU A 179 -1.31 1.87 20.99
N GLU A 180 -1.79 1.43 19.82
CA GLU A 180 -0.98 0.62 18.90
C GLU A 180 0.27 1.37 18.47
N ALA A 181 0.13 2.64 18.06
CA ALA A 181 1.27 3.47 17.64
C ALA A 181 2.29 3.66 18.78
N ARG A 182 1.82 3.81 20.04
CA ARG A 182 2.70 3.88 21.22
C ARG A 182 3.50 2.60 21.40
N GLY A 183 2.87 1.44 21.21
CA GLY A 183 3.55 0.14 21.24
C GLY A 183 4.62 0.03 20.14
N LEU A 184 4.31 0.49 18.93
CA LEU A 184 5.27 0.52 17.82
C LEU A 184 6.45 1.45 18.10
N ALA A 185 6.22 2.66 18.61
CA ALA A 185 7.27 3.59 18.97
C ALA A 185 8.17 3.00 20.09
N ALA A 186 7.55 2.39 21.11
CA ALA A 186 8.29 1.74 22.21
C ALA A 186 9.13 0.53 21.73
N SER A 187 8.74 -0.15 20.65
CA SER A 187 9.52 -1.22 20.02
C SER A 187 10.69 -0.74 19.16
N GLY A 188 10.83 0.57 18.96
CA GLY A 188 11.95 1.17 18.21
C GLY A 188 11.62 1.55 16.77
N VAL A 189 10.37 1.50 16.34
CA VAL A 189 9.93 1.98 15.02
C VAL A 189 10.25 3.48 14.90
N LYS A 190 10.92 3.85 13.82
CA LYS A 190 11.31 5.22 13.50
C LYS A 190 10.40 5.86 12.46
N GLU A 191 9.99 5.11 11.47
CA GLU A 191 9.04 5.56 10.44
C GLU A 191 7.69 4.87 10.61
N LEU A 192 6.63 5.67 10.84
CA LEU A 192 5.24 5.21 10.86
C LEU A 192 4.56 5.56 9.55
N ILE A 193 4.04 4.56 8.83
CA ILE A 193 3.31 4.76 7.57
C ILE A 193 1.82 4.57 7.82
N VAL A 194 1.07 5.66 7.73
CA VAL A 194 -0.38 5.69 7.95
C VAL A 194 -1.10 5.27 6.67
N ILE A 195 -1.90 4.20 6.75
CA ILE A 195 -2.57 3.58 5.61
C ILE A 195 -4.06 3.30 5.86
N ALA A 196 -4.83 3.35 4.79
CA ALA A 196 -6.16 2.78 4.61
C ALA A 196 -6.42 2.64 3.11
N GLN A 197 -7.64 2.32 2.67
CA GLN A 197 -8.03 2.50 1.27
C GLN A 197 -8.20 3.98 0.90
N ASP A 198 -8.45 4.82 1.90
CA ASP A 198 -8.54 6.27 1.82
C ASP A 198 -8.36 6.83 3.24
N ILE A 199 -7.21 7.40 3.55
CA ILE A 199 -6.97 7.94 4.91
C ILE A 199 -7.69 9.25 5.17
N THR A 200 -7.99 10.03 4.13
CA THR A 200 -8.61 11.35 4.26
C THR A 200 -10.02 11.31 4.83
N ARG A 201 -10.70 10.14 4.73
CA ARG A 201 -12.04 9.96 5.29
C ARG A 201 -12.07 9.49 6.73
N TYR A 202 -10.92 9.36 7.37
CA TYR A 202 -10.85 8.93 8.76
C TYR A 202 -11.72 9.80 9.66
N GLY A 203 -12.55 9.14 10.46
CA GLY A 203 -13.46 9.78 11.41
C GLY A 203 -14.82 10.19 10.84
N LEU A 204 -15.01 10.31 9.50
CA LEU A 204 -16.27 10.75 8.92
C LEU A 204 -17.45 9.79 9.19
N ASP A 205 -17.19 8.52 9.38
CA ASP A 205 -18.18 7.48 9.74
C ASP A 205 -18.43 7.43 11.27
N ARG A 206 -17.58 8.07 12.06
CA ARG A 206 -17.68 8.18 13.52
C ARG A 206 -18.40 9.48 13.90
N LYS A 207 -19.15 9.43 14.97
CA LYS A 207 -19.89 10.59 15.47
C LYS A 207 -19.24 11.20 16.73
N ASP A 208 -17.93 10.96 16.90
CA ASP A 208 -17.16 11.37 18.07
C ASP A 208 -16.27 12.60 17.83
N GLY A 209 -16.35 13.17 16.62
CA GLY A 209 -15.55 14.34 16.24
C GLY A 209 -14.08 14.01 15.88
N SER A 210 -13.76 12.73 15.66
CA SER A 210 -12.47 12.31 15.14
C SER A 210 -12.26 12.82 13.71
N THR A 211 -11.04 13.30 13.42
CA THR A 211 -10.59 13.67 12.06
C THR A 211 -9.17 13.15 11.85
N LEU A 212 -8.74 13.03 10.59
CA LEU A 212 -7.36 12.64 10.29
C LEU A 212 -6.38 13.64 10.90
N ALA A 213 -6.64 14.94 10.79
CA ALA A 213 -5.78 15.99 11.35
C ALA A 213 -5.56 15.80 12.86
N LYS A 214 -6.63 15.55 13.63
CA LYS A 214 -6.54 15.28 15.07
C LYS A 214 -5.79 13.99 15.39
N LEU A 215 -5.98 12.94 14.59
CA LEU A 215 -5.21 11.69 14.75
C LEU A 215 -3.73 11.95 14.53
N LEU A 216 -3.37 12.66 13.46
CA LEU A 216 -1.98 13.00 13.15
C LEU A 216 -1.32 13.82 14.27
N ASP A 217 -2.03 14.78 14.84
CA ASP A 217 -1.53 15.54 16.00
C ASP A 217 -1.16 14.61 17.17
N ARG A 218 -2.04 13.65 17.49
CA ARG A 218 -1.78 12.67 18.55
C ARG A 218 -0.64 11.72 18.22
N LEU A 219 -0.48 11.31 16.96
CA LEU A 219 0.64 10.47 16.53
C LEU A 219 1.97 11.22 16.60
N CYS A 220 1.99 12.52 16.31
CA CYS A 220 3.18 13.36 16.42
C CYS A 220 3.69 13.54 17.87
N GLU A 221 2.85 13.32 18.88
CA GLU A 221 3.27 13.29 20.29
C GLU A 221 4.15 12.08 20.63
N LEU A 222 4.11 11.01 19.82
CA LEU A 222 4.85 9.77 20.04
C LEU A 222 6.28 9.86 19.49
N ASP A 223 7.16 8.94 19.90
CA ASP A 223 8.59 8.94 19.54
C ASP A 223 8.85 8.29 18.17
N PHE A 224 8.21 8.85 17.13
CA PHE A 224 8.56 8.57 15.74
C PHE A 224 9.46 9.68 15.21
N HIS A 225 10.37 9.35 14.30
CA HIS A 225 11.14 10.33 13.54
C HIS A 225 10.36 10.80 12.31
N TRP A 226 9.78 9.85 11.55
CA TRP A 226 8.97 10.10 10.36
C TRP A 226 7.56 9.53 10.49
N ILE A 227 6.58 10.31 10.01
CA ILE A 227 5.19 9.87 9.79
C ILE A 227 4.87 10.12 8.32
N ARG A 228 4.66 9.04 7.56
CA ARG A 228 4.34 9.07 6.13
C ARG A 228 2.86 8.80 5.91
N LEU A 229 2.26 9.48 4.91
CA LEU A 229 0.83 9.37 4.60
C LEU A 229 0.64 8.77 3.21
N HIS A 230 -0.12 7.67 3.12
CA HIS A 230 -0.49 7.05 1.86
C HIS A 230 -1.99 7.09 1.61
N TYR A 231 -2.39 7.16 0.33
CA TYR A 231 -3.77 7.04 -0.14
C TYR A 231 -4.68 8.19 0.32
N LEU A 232 -4.28 9.41 -0.01
CA LEU A 232 -5.12 10.60 0.18
C LEU A 232 -6.05 10.80 -1.03
N TYR A 233 -7.31 11.00 -0.76
CA TYR A 233 -8.28 11.29 -1.82
C TYR A 233 -8.36 12.79 -2.07
N PRO A 234 -8.18 13.29 -3.32
CA PRO A 234 -8.02 14.73 -3.60
C PRO A 234 -9.14 15.59 -3.00
N GLU A 235 -10.42 15.20 -3.23
CA GLU A 235 -11.57 15.97 -2.76
C GLU A 235 -11.76 15.99 -1.24
N ALA A 236 -11.04 15.19 -0.51
CA ALA A 236 -11.14 15.10 0.94
C ALA A 236 -9.92 15.69 1.68
N VAL A 237 -8.95 16.24 0.94
CA VAL A 237 -7.81 16.98 1.51
C VAL A 237 -8.29 18.37 1.92
N THR A 238 -8.57 18.56 3.21
CA THR A 238 -9.07 19.82 3.78
C THR A 238 -7.95 20.80 4.13
N ASP A 239 -8.30 22.07 4.31
CA ASP A 239 -7.34 23.10 4.75
C ASP A 239 -6.75 22.76 6.12
N GLU A 240 -7.57 22.26 7.06
CA GLU A 240 -7.13 21.79 8.37
C GLU A 240 -6.05 20.70 8.23
N LEU A 241 -6.25 19.76 7.31
CA LEU A 241 -5.27 18.69 7.07
C LEU A 241 -3.96 19.25 6.48
N ILE A 242 -4.03 20.16 5.51
CA ILE A 242 -2.86 20.82 4.90
C ILE A 242 -2.08 21.59 5.96
N GLU A 243 -2.75 22.37 6.79
CA GLU A 243 -2.14 23.12 7.89
C GLU A 243 -1.49 22.20 8.92
N THR A 244 -2.14 21.08 9.23
CA THR A 244 -1.61 20.09 10.16
C THR A 244 -0.32 19.46 9.62
N ILE A 245 -0.31 19.03 8.34
CA ILE A 245 0.88 18.45 7.71
C ILE A 245 2.02 19.48 7.69
N ALA A 246 1.74 20.71 7.25
CA ALA A 246 2.76 21.75 7.11
C ALA A 246 3.41 22.20 8.44
N ARG A 247 2.65 22.13 9.57
CA ARG A 247 3.18 22.56 10.89
C ARG A 247 3.84 21.46 11.70
N GLN A 248 3.58 20.19 11.38
CA GLN A 248 4.07 19.04 12.15
C GLN A 248 5.39 18.52 11.55
N PRO A 249 6.55 18.72 12.21
CA PRO A 249 7.86 18.41 11.61
C PRO A 249 8.11 16.91 11.40
N LYS A 250 7.33 16.04 12.05
CA LYS A 250 7.44 14.59 11.88
C LYS A 250 6.65 14.07 10.67
N ILE A 251 5.68 14.83 10.18
CA ILE A 251 4.90 14.43 9.01
C ILE A 251 5.69 14.80 7.77
N LEU A 252 5.99 13.79 6.95
CA LEU A 252 6.75 14.00 5.74
C LEU A 252 5.95 14.78 4.71
N HIS A 253 6.58 15.73 4.07
CA HIS A 253 6.01 16.45 2.93
C HIS A 253 6.03 15.58 1.66
N TYR A 254 5.60 14.35 1.82
CA TYR A 254 5.40 13.36 0.77
C TYR A 254 3.92 12.95 0.80
N LEU A 255 3.17 13.26 -0.25
CA LEU A 255 1.73 13.04 -0.29
C LEU A 255 1.34 12.16 -1.47
N ASP A 256 0.87 10.95 -1.18
CA ASP A 256 0.34 10.03 -2.19
C ASP A 256 -1.14 10.33 -2.44
N ILE A 257 -1.42 10.97 -3.58
CA ILE A 257 -2.74 11.47 -4.00
C ILE A 257 -3.13 10.83 -5.34
N PRO A 258 -3.73 9.63 -5.36
CA PRO A 258 -4.12 8.94 -6.58
C PRO A 258 -5.22 9.68 -7.35
N ILE A 259 -4.88 10.41 -8.40
CA ILE A 259 -5.87 11.12 -9.24
C ILE A 259 -6.52 10.21 -10.28
N GLN A 260 -5.81 9.18 -10.72
CA GLN A 260 -6.17 8.17 -11.73
C GLN A 260 -6.17 8.71 -13.17
N HIS A 261 -6.73 9.88 -13.43
CA HIS A 261 -6.74 10.62 -14.68
C HIS A 261 -6.94 12.11 -14.41
N CYS A 262 -6.77 12.99 -15.44
CA CYS A 262 -7.02 14.43 -15.29
C CYS A 262 -8.20 14.94 -16.13
N ASN A 263 -8.60 14.23 -17.19
CA ASN A 263 -9.70 14.66 -18.06
C ASN A 263 -11.05 14.56 -17.33
N ASP A 264 -11.85 15.63 -17.37
CA ASP A 264 -13.11 15.75 -16.62
C ASP A 264 -14.17 14.73 -17.07
N ALA A 265 -14.23 14.37 -18.35
CA ALA A 265 -15.18 13.39 -18.85
C ALA A 265 -14.83 11.97 -18.34
N ILE A 266 -13.54 11.62 -18.37
CA ILE A 266 -13.04 10.35 -17.83
C ILE A 266 -13.24 10.29 -16.31
N LEU A 267 -12.86 11.34 -15.58
CA LEU A 267 -13.05 11.42 -14.13
C LEU A 267 -14.53 11.22 -13.76
N LYS A 268 -15.43 11.90 -14.44
CA LYS A 268 -16.89 11.77 -14.24
C LYS A 268 -17.38 10.34 -14.55
N ALA A 269 -16.96 9.75 -15.67
CA ALA A 269 -17.31 8.37 -16.04
C ALA A 269 -16.80 7.37 -14.97
N MET A 270 -15.62 7.58 -14.43
CA MET A 270 -15.01 6.77 -13.38
C MET A 270 -15.56 7.11 -11.97
N ARG A 271 -16.59 7.96 -11.87
CA ARG A 271 -17.19 8.38 -10.60
C ARG A 271 -16.19 9.04 -9.65
N ARG A 272 -15.18 9.70 -10.21
CA ARG A 272 -14.32 10.61 -9.46
C ARG A 272 -15.04 11.94 -9.29
N ARG A 273 -14.87 12.58 -8.16
CA ARG A 273 -15.64 13.78 -7.81
C ARG A 273 -14.91 15.08 -8.12
N ASN A 274 -13.60 14.99 -8.37
CA ASN A 274 -12.79 16.14 -8.74
C ASN A 274 -12.84 16.40 -10.24
N THR A 275 -12.73 17.66 -10.60
CA THR A 275 -12.36 18.14 -11.93
C THR A 275 -10.86 18.37 -12.03
N ARG A 276 -10.34 18.50 -13.25
CA ARG A 276 -8.95 18.90 -13.52
C ARG A 276 -8.59 20.19 -12.76
N ALA A 277 -9.42 21.21 -12.87
CA ALA A 277 -9.18 22.50 -12.22
C ALA A 277 -9.07 22.39 -10.69
N GLU A 278 -9.88 21.54 -10.06
CA GLU A 278 -9.81 21.31 -8.61
C GLU A 278 -8.54 20.55 -8.20
N ILE A 279 -8.07 19.60 -9.02
CA ILE A 279 -6.79 18.91 -8.80
C ILE A 279 -5.62 19.88 -8.91
N GLU A 280 -5.59 20.72 -9.95
CA GLU A 280 -4.58 21.75 -10.14
C GLU A 280 -4.56 22.76 -8.98
N ALA A 281 -5.73 23.21 -8.55
CA ALA A 281 -5.87 24.11 -7.39
C ALA A 281 -5.36 23.47 -6.10
N LEU A 282 -5.64 22.19 -5.86
CA LEU A 282 -5.13 21.45 -4.71
C LEU A 282 -3.60 21.37 -4.75
N PHE A 283 -3.01 21.01 -5.88
CA PHE A 283 -1.54 20.90 -6.02
C PHE A 283 -0.85 22.26 -5.82
N ALA A 284 -1.42 23.35 -6.38
CA ALA A 284 -0.93 24.70 -6.15
C ALA A 284 -0.98 25.10 -4.67
N LYS A 285 -2.07 24.72 -3.97
CA LYS A 285 -2.24 24.98 -2.55
C LYS A 285 -1.23 24.22 -1.69
N LEU A 286 -1.01 22.92 -1.99
CA LEU A 286 -0.03 22.10 -1.32
C LEU A 286 1.39 22.66 -1.49
N ARG A 287 1.80 23.00 -2.69
CA ARG A 287 3.11 23.61 -2.98
C ARG A 287 3.30 24.96 -2.32
N LYS A 288 2.23 25.74 -2.18
CA LYS A 288 2.27 27.02 -1.44
C LYS A 288 2.46 26.80 0.07
N ALA A 289 1.80 25.80 0.65
CA ALA A 289 1.89 25.50 2.07
C ALA A 289 3.21 24.80 2.44
N MET A 290 3.71 23.95 1.54
CA MET A 290 4.90 23.11 1.70
C MET A 290 5.74 23.20 0.41
N PRO A 291 6.68 24.16 0.31
CA PRO A 291 7.47 24.36 -0.93
C PRO A 291 8.32 23.17 -1.34
N ASP A 292 8.65 22.29 -0.39
CA ASP A 292 9.42 21.05 -0.56
C ASP A 292 8.54 19.82 -0.75
N VAL A 293 7.22 19.98 -0.93
CA VAL A 293 6.31 18.83 -1.07
C VAL A 293 6.63 17.97 -2.28
N VAL A 294 6.73 16.68 -2.04
CA VAL A 294 6.79 15.63 -3.07
C VAL A 294 5.39 15.07 -3.27
N LEU A 295 4.88 15.27 -4.47
CA LEU A 295 3.60 14.69 -4.86
C LEU A 295 3.84 13.34 -5.51
N ARG A 296 3.09 12.35 -5.04
CA ARG A 296 2.95 11.05 -5.67
C ARG A 296 1.52 10.84 -6.14
N THR A 297 1.37 10.19 -7.27
CA THR A 297 0.04 9.84 -7.80
C THR A 297 0.01 8.43 -8.37
N SER A 298 -1.19 7.92 -8.61
CA SER A 298 -1.45 6.74 -9.43
C SER A 298 -2.29 7.15 -10.62
N LEU A 299 -1.94 6.64 -11.80
CA LEU A 299 -2.59 6.91 -13.07
C LEU A 299 -3.05 5.60 -13.71
N ILE A 300 -4.16 5.64 -14.42
CA ILE A 300 -4.69 4.52 -15.19
C ILE A 300 -4.83 4.95 -16.62
N CYS A 301 -4.15 4.28 -17.54
CA CYS A 301 -4.28 4.46 -18.99
C CYS A 301 -5.21 3.38 -19.57
N GLY A 302 -5.98 3.73 -20.58
CA GLY A 302 -6.91 2.82 -21.24
C GLY A 302 -8.26 2.70 -20.56
N LEU A 303 -8.67 3.68 -19.77
CA LEU A 303 -10.01 3.73 -19.18
C LEU A 303 -11.08 3.81 -20.26
N PRO A 304 -12.28 3.22 -20.05
CA PRO A 304 -13.40 3.33 -21.00
C PRO A 304 -13.68 4.78 -21.38
N GLY A 305 -13.71 5.06 -22.70
CA GLY A 305 -13.91 6.40 -23.24
C GLY A 305 -12.64 7.24 -23.39
N GLU A 306 -11.46 6.74 -22.99
CA GLU A 306 -10.19 7.43 -23.19
C GLU A 306 -9.78 7.36 -24.68
N GLY A 307 -10.10 8.41 -25.44
CA GLY A 307 -9.61 8.59 -26.80
C GLY A 307 -8.21 9.20 -26.84
N GLU A 308 -7.77 9.60 -28.04
CA GLU A 308 -6.45 10.22 -28.23
C GLU A 308 -6.38 11.59 -27.55
N ALA A 309 -7.46 12.38 -27.66
CA ALA A 309 -7.50 13.72 -27.06
C ALA A 309 -7.41 13.69 -25.52
N GLU A 310 -8.10 12.75 -24.88
CA GLU A 310 -8.06 12.57 -23.42
C GLU A 310 -6.67 12.09 -22.97
N PHE A 311 -6.03 11.24 -23.73
CA PHE A 311 -4.68 10.77 -23.47
C PHE A 311 -3.63 11.89 -23.66
N GLU A 312 -3.72 12.66 -24.74
CA GLU A 312 -2.85 13.84 -24.94
C GLU A 312 -3.01 14.87 -23.82
N GLU A 313 -4.24 15.08 -23.35
CA GLU A 313 -4.51 15.95 -22.20
C GLU A 313 -3.82 15.45 -20.94
N LEU A 314 -3.85 14.13 -20.66
CA LEU A 314 -3.13 13.54 -19.53
C LEU A 314 -1.62 13.78 -19.63
N CYS A 315 -1.04 13.56 -20.81
CA CYS A 315 0.38 13.80 -21.03
C CYS A 315 0.76 15.29 -20.84
N HIS A 316 -0.12 16.18 -21.26
CA HIS A 316 0.08 17.64 -21.08
C HIS A 316 0.02 18.03 -19.61
N PHE A 317 -1.00 17.56 -18.91
CA PHE A 317 -1.17 17.77 -17.48
C PHE A 317 0.06 17.33 -16.66
N LEU A 318 0.62 16.15 -16.97
CA LEU A 318 1.81 15.65 -16.26
C LEU A 318 3.04 16.54 -16.47
N ARG A 319 3.26 17.04 -17.69
CA ARG A 319 4.35 17.99 -17.97
C ARG A 319 4.18 19.32 -17.23
N GLU A 320 2.94 19.82 -17.17
CA GLU A 320 2.62 21.07 -16.47
C GLU A 320 2.72 20.93 -14.97
N GLN A 321 2.17 19.84 -14.43
CA GLN A 321 2.11 19.64 -12.99
C GLN A 321 3.40 19.11 -12.38
N ARG A 322 4.32 18.54 -13.16
CA ARG A 322 5.63 18.05 -12.69
C ARG A 322 5.50 17.26 -11.39
N ILE A 323 4.65 16.22 -11.41
CA ILE A 323 4.43 15.34 -10.25
C ILE A 323 5.67 14.46 -10.12
N GLN A 324 6.35 14.49 -8.97
CA GLN A 324 7.66 13.87 -8.76
C GLN A 324 7.63 12.34 -8.81
N ARG A 325 6.56 11.73 -8.34
CA ARG A 325 6.42 10.27 -8.30
C ARG A 325 5.07 9.85 -8.89
N ALA A 326 5.06 8.87 -9.79
CA ALA A 326 3.81 8.32 -10.31
C ALA A 326 3.89 6.82 -10.57
N GLY A 327 2.90 6.09 -10.10
CA GLY A 327 2.63 4.73 -10.56
C GLY A 327 1.65 4.77 -11.74
N VAL A 328 2.01 4.14 -12.85
CA VAL A 328 1.18 4.10 -14.06
C VAL A 328 0.70 2.68 -14.30
N PHE A 329 -0.60 2.51 -14.45
CA PHE A 329 -1.23 1.21 -14.60
C PHE A 329 -2.07 1.15 -15.87
N GLN A 330 -2.06 0.00 -16.53
CA GLN A 330 -3.04 -0.30 -17.56
C GLN A 330 -4.39 -0.57 -16.90
N PHE A 331 -5.48 -0.07 -17.48
CA PHE A 331 -6.82 -0.39 -17.02
C PHE A 331 -7.05 -1.91 -17.09
N SER A 332 -7.50 -2.49 -15.99
CA SER A 332 -7.93 -3.89 -15.90
C SER A 332 -9.46 -3.91 -15.75
N PRO A 333 -10.20 -4.48 -16.72
CA PRO A 333 -11.65 -4.57 -16.68
C PRO A 333 -12.11 -5.64 -15.69
N GLU A 334 -11.99 -5.34 -14.41
CA GLU A 334 -12.28 -6.28 -13.33
C GLU A 334 -13.75 -6.67 -13.26
N GLU A 335 -14.03 -7.95 -13.30
CA GLU A 335 -15.37 -8.51 -13.22
C GLU A 335 -16.16 -7.96 -12.03
N GLY A 336 -17.41 -7.59 -12.28
CA GLY A 336 -18.28 -7.01 -11.26
C GLY A 336 -18.06 -5.52 -10.99
N THR A 337 -17.13 -4.85 -11.67
CA THR A 337 -17.00 -3.40 -11.64
C THR A 337 -17.90 -2.75 -12.70
N LEU A 338 -18.24 -1.47 -12.49
CA LEU A 338 -19.04 -0.74 -13.47
C LEU A 338 -18.24 -0.46 -14.74
N ALA A 339 -16.97 -0.12 -14.60
CA ALA A 339 -16.09 0.22 -15.72
C ALA A 339 -15.88 -0.97 -16.67
N ALA A 340 -15.86 -2.20 -16.17
CA ALA A 340 -15.74 -3.40 -17.01
C ALA A 340 -16.95 -3.60 -17.96
N ALA A 341 -18.13 -3.09 -17.58
CA ALA A 341 -19.36 -3.19 -18.36
C ALA A 341 -19.64 -1.95 -19.23
N MET A 342 -18.78 -0.93 -19.22
CA MET A 342 -18.95 0.27 -20.03
C MET A 342 -18.61 0.01 -21.49
N GLU A 343 -19.31 0.71 -22.39
CA GLU A 343 -18.92 0.84 -23.79
C GLU A 343 -17.65 1.69 -23.93
N GLY A 344 -17.01 1.66 -25.10
CA GLY A 344 -15.82 2.46 -25.37
C GLY A 344 -14.56 1.93 -24.68
N GLN A 345 -14.49 0.61 -24.45
CA GLN A 345 -13.26 -0.05 -23.97
C GLN A 345 -12.10 0.24 -24.93
N VAL A 346 -10.96 0.62 -24.36
CA VAL A 346 -9.73 0.84 -25.14
C VAL A 346 -9.09 -0.51 -25.43
N ASP A 347 -8.59 -0.66 -26.65
CA ASP A 347 -7.86 -1.85 -27.05
C ASP A 347 -6.64 -2.07 -26.12
N PRO A 348 -6.40 -3.31 -25.63
CA PRO A 348 -5.34 -3.60 -24.68
C PRO A 348 -3.93 -3.20 -25.11
N ASP A 349 -3.59 -3.37 -26.41
CA ASP A 349 -2.28 -3.00 -26.94
C ASP A 349 -2.13 -1.49 -26.99
N THR A 350 -3.21 -0.75 -27.29
CA THR A 350 -3.25 0.70 -27.21
C THR A 350 -3.05 1.19 -25.77
N ALA A 351 -3.74 0.57 -24.82
CA ALA A 351 -3.60 0.91 -23.41
C ALA A 351 -2.17 0.64 -22.89
N ALA A 352 -1.59 -0.51 -23.24
CA ALA A 352 -0.21 -0.84 -22.89
C ALA A 352 0.79 0.19 -23.44
N ARG A 353 0.67 0.55 -24.72
CA ARG A 353 1.52 1.58 -25.34
C ARG A 353 1.36 2.94 -24.64
N ARG A 354 0.15 3.31 -24.23
CA ARG A 354 -0.08 4.56 -23.47
C ARG A 354 0.60 4.53 -22.10
N VAL A 355 0.60 3.38 -21.42
CA VAL A 355 1.35 3.19 -20.17
C VAL A 355 2.84 3.45 -20.40
N GLU A 356 3.44 2.82 -21.43
CA GLU A 356 4.87 3.03 -21.75
C GLU A 356 5.21 4.49 -21.99
N LEU A 357 4.38 5.21 -22.78
CA LEU A 357 4.57 6.63 -23.06
C LEU A 357 4.47 7.50 -21.80
N VAL A 358 3.52 7.21 -20.90
CA VAL A 358 3.39 7.96 -19.64
C VAL A 358 4.53 7.64 -18.69
N VAL A 359 4.99 6.39 -18.63
CA VAL A 359 6.17 6.00 -17.84
C VAL A 359 7.41 6.75 -18.33
N ASP A 360 7.66 6.77 -19.64
CA ASP A 360 8.81 7.53 -20.23
C ASP A 360 8.74 9.03 -19.92
N LEU A 361 7.54 9.62 -20.02
CA LEU A 361 7.32 11.01 -19.65
C LEU A 361 7.60 11.24 -18.15
N GLN A 362 7.10 10.36 -17.31
CA GLN A 362 7.24 10.48 -15.86
C GLN A 362 8.69 10.28 -15.40
N SER A 363 9.44 9.38 -16.05
CA SER A 363 10.86 9.18 -15.77
C SER A 363 11.64 10.47 -15.98
N ARG A 364 11.36 11.23 -17.04
CA ARG A 364 12.00 12.54 -17.26
C ARG A 364 11.70 13.55 -16.16
N VAL A 365 10.45 13.60 -15.68
CA VAL A 365 10.08 14.49 -14.56
C VAL A 365 10.81 14.09 -13.27
N MET A 366 10.96 12.78 -13.04
CA MET A 366 11.71 12.25 -11.92
C MET A 366 13.20 12.58 -12.02
N ASP A 367 13.79 12.42 -13.22
CA ASP A 367 15.20 12.75 -13.47
C ASP A 367 15.47 14.24 -13.23
N GLU A 368 14.62 15.13 -13.75
CA GLU A 368 14.71 16.58 -13.49
C GLU A 368 14.63 16.89 -11.97
N TYR A 369 13.73 16.22 -11.25
CA TYR A 369 13.64 16.35 -9.80
C TYR A 369 14.93 15.86 -9.10
N ASN A 370 15.48 14.74 -9.52
CA ASN A 370 16.70 14.17 -8.95
C ASN A 370 17.93 15.04 -9.27
N GLU A 371 18.03 15.61 -10.50
CA GLU A 371 19.10 16.55 -10.88
C GLU A 371 19.11 17.78 -9.96
N GLU A 372 17.95 18.31 -9.57
CA GLU A 372 17.85 19.42 -8.62
C GLU A 372 18.40 19.09 -7.22
N ARG A 373 18.61 17.81 -6.90
CA ARG A 373 19.16 17.34 -5.60
C ARG A 373 20.67 17.19 -5.62
N LEU A 374 21.32 17.24 -6.79
CA LEU A 374 22.78 17.13 -6.90
C LEU A 374 23.48 18.25 -6.10
N GLY A 375 24.45 17.84 -5.29
CA GLY A 375 25.20 18.74 -4.40
C GLY A 375 24.46 19.11 -3.09
N THR A 376 23.18 18.74 -2.93
CA THR A 376 22.46 18.97 -1.66
C THR A 376 22.79 17.90 -0.62
N VAL A 377 22.54 18.19 0.64
CA VAL A 377 22.59 17.22 1.74
C VAL A 377 21.17 16.81 2.10
N MET A 378 20.92 15.51 2.11
CA MET A 378 19.60 14.96 2.43
C MET A 378 19.70 14.02 3.64
N GLU A 379 18.70 14.08 4.52
CA GLU A 379 18.55 13.09 5.57
C GLU A 379 18.05 11.77 4.97
N VAL A 380 18.76 10.68 5.24
CA VAL A 380 18.51 9.33 4.70
C VAL A 380 18.31 8.35 5.85
N LEU A 381 17.22 7.62 5.82
CA LEU A 381 17.00 6.43 6.64
C LEU A 381 17.79 5.27 6.02
N CYS A 382 18.88 4.86 6.65
CA CYS A 382 19.67 3.71 6.19
C CYS A 382 18.87 2.41 6.34
N GLU A 383 18.74 1.66 5.27
CA GLU A 383 18.03 0.37 5.25
C GLU A 383 18.98 -0.83 5.34
N GLY A 384 20.28 -0.62 5.12
CA GLY A 384 21.30 -1.62 5.28
C GLY A 384 22.42 -1.51 4.26
N PHE A 385 23.34 -2.46 4.31
CA PHE A 385 24.43 -2.59 3.35
C PHE A 385 24.07 -3.63 2.28
N ASP A 386 24.09 -3.22 1.04
CA ASP A 386 23.91 -4.11 -0.11
C ASP A 386 25.28 -4.64 -0.54
N SER A 387 25.53 -5.93 -0.32
CA SER A 387 26.80 -6.55 -0.65
C SER A 387 27.01 -6.75 -2.17
N ALA A 388 25.95 -6.74 -2.97
CA ALA A 388 26.05 -6.87 -4.42
C ALA A 388 26.48 -5.53 -5.04
N GLU A 389 25.92 -4.42 -4.55
CA GLU A 389 26.25 -3.05 -4.97
C GLU A 389 27.51 -2.51 -4.26
N GLY A 390 27.90 -3.10 -3.11
CA GLY A 390 29.05 -2.68 -2.33
C GLY A 390 28.86 -1.33 -1.61
N CYS A 391 27.63 -0.91 -1.36
CA CYS A 391 27.27 0.36 -0.74
C CYS A 391 26.08 0.20 0.23
N TYR A 392 25.80 1.25 0.98
CA TYR A 392 24.58 1.32 1.79
C TYR A 392 23.41 1.74 0.93
N THR A 393 22.22 1.24 1.28
CA THR A 393 20.96 1.66 0.72
C THR A 393 20.12 2.38 1.77
N GLY A 394 19.31 3.33 1.33
CA GLY A 394 18.41 4.04 2.21
C GLY A 394 17.37 4.84 1.43
N ARG A 395 16.52 5.56 2.16
CA ARG A 395 15.46 6.39 1.59
C ARG A 395 15.46 7.77 2.22
N THR A 396 15.10 8.76 1.42
CA THR A 396 14.79 10.10 1.90
C THR A 396 13.31 10.24 2.27
N TYR A 397 12.93 11.41 2.76
CA TYR A 397 11.52 11.74 2.94
C TYR A 397 10.71 11.64 1.64
N ALA A 398 11.36 11.82 0.49
CA ALA A 398 10.77 11.83 -0.85
C ALA A 398 10.51 10.44 -1.44
N ASP A 399 10.89 9.38 -0.72
CA ASP A 399 10.86 8.01 -1.23
C ASP A 399 10.08 7.09 -0.29
N SER A 400 9.04 6.47 -0.79
CA SER A 400 8.26 5.47 -0.06
C SER A 400 8.89 4.08 -0.22
N PRO A 401 8.90 3.24 0.84
CA PRO A 401 9.48 1.91 0.75
C PRO A 401 8.82 1.07 -0.35
N ASP A 402 9.63 0.28 -1.04
CA ASP A 402 9.25 -0.73 -2.05
C ASP A 402 8.62 -0.18 -3.36
N ILE A 403 8.34 1.13 -3.46
CA ILE A 403 7.62 1.71 -4.61
C ILE A 403 8.28 2.91 -5.28
N ASP A 404 9.19 3.60 -4.60
CA ASP A 404 9.94 4.74 -5.17
C ASP A 404 11.43 4.41 -5.26
N GLY A 405 12.26 5.38 -5.66
CA GLY A 405 13.71 5.24 -5.71
C GLY A 405 14.35 5.14 -4.33
N ARG A 406 15.63 4.89 -4.32
CA ARG A 406 16.48 4.77 -3.13
C ARG A 406 17.72 5.66 -3.25
N VAL A 407 18.42 5.80 -2.14
CA VAL A 407 19.73 6.45 -2.10
C VAL A 407 20.79 5.38 -1.89
N LEU A 408 21.75 5.28 -2.82
CA LEU A 408 22.94 4.46 -2.70
C LEU A 408 24.07 5.32 -2.17
N PHE A 409 24.69 4.97 -1.03
CA PHE A 409 25.69 5.84 -0.45
C PHE A 409 26.86 5.07 0.18
N THR A 410 28.02 5.73 0.23
CA THR A 410 29.22 5.20 0.86
C THR A 410 29.48 5.81 2.23
N ALA A 411 30.10 5.04 3.11
CA ALA A 411 30.50 5.47 4.44
C ALA A 411 31.84 4.87 4.85
N ALA A 412 32.62 5.58 5.66
CA ALA A 412 33.88 5.07 6.17
C ALA A 412 33.72 4.01 7.29
N GLY A 413 32.54 3.93 7.90
CA GLY A 413 32.24 3.04 9.02
C GLY A 413 30.98 2.20 8.81
N VAL A 414 30.66 1.35 9.79
CA VAL A 414 29.45 0.52 9.78
C VAL A 414 28.26 1.37 10.22
N ILE A 415 27.24 1.44 9.39
CA ILE A 415 25.96 2.11 9.67
C ILE A 415 24.89 1.04 9.91
N PRO A 416 24.33 0.96 11.13
CA PRO A 416 23.22 0.06 11.41
C PRO A 416 21.96 0.44 10.60
N ALA A 417 21.22 -0.55 10.10
CA ALA A 417 19.91 -0.32 9.51
C ALA A 417 18.97 0.37 10.53
N GLY A 418 18.14 1.29 10.07
CA GLY A 418 17.28 2.13 10.92
C GLY A 418 17.96 3.39 11.47
N THR A 419 19.20 3.68 11.07
CA THR A 419 19.90 4.92 11.45
C THR A 419 19.60 6.02 10.43
N PHE A 420 19.34 7.23 10.91
CA PHE A 420 19.27 8.42 10.06
C PHE A 420 20.67 9.01 9.90
N VAL A 421 21.04 9.30 8.67
CA VAL A 421 22.34 9.88 8.32
C VAL A 421 22.16 11.02 7.31
N ASN A 422 23.04 12.00 7.33
CA ASN A 422 23.10 13.03 6.31
C ASN A 422 23.96 12.54 5.15
N VAL A 423 23.42 12.56 3.95
CA VAL A 423 24.10 12.13 2.73
C VAL A 423 24.17 13.30 1.75
N ARG A 424 25.38 13.64 1.32
CA ARG A 424 25.60 14.58 0.20
C ARG A 424 25.36 13.83 -1.10
N ILE A 425 24.36 14.28 -1.86
CA ILE A 425 24.01 13.69 -3.15
C ILE A 425 25.06 14.10 -4.18
N THR A 426 25.75 13.13 -4.77
CA THR A 426 26.84 13.34 -5.73
C THR A 426 26.49 12.89 -7.15
N GLY A 427 25.45 12.11 -7.33
CA GLY A 427 25.03 11.59 -8.62
C GLY A 427 23.65 10.97 -8.60
N MET A 428 23.27 10.41 -9.76
CA MET A 428 22.06 9.61 -9.93
C MET A 428 22.31 8.49 -10.96
N SER A 429 21.61 7.36 -10.82
CA SER A 429 21.67 6.23 -11.76
C SER A 429 20.34 5.48 -11.72
N ASP A 430 19.73 5.27 -12.89
CA ASP A 430 18.50 4.49 -13.07
C ASP A 430 17.34 4.91 -12.15
N GLY A 431 17.21 6.22 -11.90
CA GLY A 431 16.20 6.80 -11.01
C GLY A 431 16.57 6.82 -9.52
N ASP A 432 17.64 6.14 -9.12
CA ASP A 432 18.19 6.18 -7.77
C ASP A 432 19.17 7.36 -7.59
N LEU A 433 19.26 7.90 -6.38
CA LEU A 433 20.26 8.89 -6.03
C LEU A 433 21.53 8.19 -5.51
N THR A 434 22.70 8.79 -5.75
CA THR A 434 23.98 8.32 -5.21
C THR A 434 24.65 9.39 -4.39
N GLY A 435 25.39 9.00 -3.34
CA GLY A 435 26.02 9.97 -2.47
C GLY A 435 27.04 9.43 -1.48
N GLU A 436 27.49 10.31 -0.62
CA GLU A 436 28.46 10.03 0.43
C GLU A 436 27.97 10.63 1.76
N ILE A 437 28.23 9.95 2.87
CA ILE A 437 27.91 10.50 4.19
C ILE A 437 28.64 11.85 4.36
N GLU A 438 27.86 12.82 4.85
CA GLU A 438 28.40 14.11 5.33
C GLU A 438 28.77 13.96 6.80
N GLU A 439 30.05 14.25 7.15
CA GLU A 439 30.55 14.22 8.53
C GLU A 439 30.04 15.40 9.39
#